data_9f87484934e5d91dc845aa33081ff028
#
_entry.id   9f87484934e5d91dc845aa33081ff028
#
_cell.length_a   1.000
_cell.length_b   1.000
_cell.length_c   1.000
_cell.angle_alpha   90.00
_cell.angle_beta   90.00
_cell.angle_gamma   90.00
#
_symmetry.space_group_name_H-M   'P 1'
#
loop_
_entity.id
_entity.type
_entity.pdbx_description
1 polymer ?
#
loop_
_entity_poly.entity_id
_entity_poly.type
_entity_poly.pdbx_seq_one_letter_code
_entity_poly.pdbx_strand_id
1 'polypeptide(L)'
;MQAYILLNCNTGSEIDLISELKKLPDVTEVNGIWGKYDIFLKICSKDPDGIDKIVSKLRNHKDITKSYTMHVLYGQGGTIDEIESGRQ
;
A
#
# COMPACT_ATOMS: atom_id res chain seq x y z
N MET A 1 4.48 10.17 -6.10
CA MET A 1 3.25 10.19 -5.28
C MET A 1 3.19 8.94 -4.44
N GLN A 2 2.72 9.08 -3.23
CA GLN A 2 2.66 7.97 -2.28
C GLN A 2 1.25 7.75 -1.76
N ALA A 3 0.94 6.51 -1.44
CA ALA A 3 -0.31 6.14 -0.81
C ALA A 3 -0.12 4.95 0.12
N TYR A 4 -0.95 4.90 1.13
CA TYR A 4 -1.08 3.72 1.99
C TYR A 4 -2.42 3.07 1.67
N ILE A 5 -2.43 1.75 1.60
CA ILE A 5 -3.65 1.00 1.32
C ILE A 5 -3.82 -0.08 2.39
N LEU A 6 -5.02 -0.13 2.93
CA LEU A 6 -5.43 -1.18 3.85
C LEU A 6 -6.37 -2.13 3.12
N LEU A 7 -6.13 -3.42 3.26
CA LEU A 7 -6.91 -4.45 2.57
C LEU A 7 -7.49 -5.45 3.54
N ASN A 8 -8.69 -5.91 3.21
CA ASN A 8 -9.23 -7.14 3.76
C ASN A 8 -9.26 -8.19 2.65
N CYS A 9 -9.03 -9.42 3.01
CA CYS A 9 -8.99 -10.53 2.05
C CYS A 9 -9.72 -11.76 2.61
N ASN A 10 -9.94 -12.71 1.72
CA ASN A 10 -10.56 -13.98 2.11
C ASN A 10 -9.66 -14.71 3.10
N THR A 11 -10.27 -15.32 4.10
CA THR A 11 -9.54 -16.08 5.13
C THR A 11 -8.69 -17.16 4.47
N GLY A 12 -7.41 -17.21 4.84
CA GLY A 12 -6.48 -18.19 4.31
C GLY A 12 -5.71 -17.73 3.07
N SER A 13 -6.05 -16.58 2.48
CA SER A 13 -5.36 -16.08 1.29
C SER A 13 -4.23 -15.10 1.60
N GLU A 14 -4.01 -14.75 2.86
CA GLU A 14 -3.12 -13.66 3.27
C GLU A 14 -1.68 -13.86 2.78
N ILE A 15 -1.11 -15.03 3.00
CA ILE A 15 0.30 -15.30 2.69
C ILE A 15 0.53 -15.24 1.18
N ASP A 16 -0.32 -15.89 0.40
CA ASP A 16 -0.19 -15.90 -1.05
C ASP A 16 -0.39 -14.50 -1.62
N LEU A 17 -1.36 -13.77 -1.08
CA LEU A 17 -1.66 -12.41 -1.52
C LEU A 17 -0.48 -11.48 -1.23
N ILE A 18 0.09 -11.54 -0.04
CA ILE A 18 1.27 -10.74 0.31
C ILE A 18 2.41 -11.03 -0.65
N SER A 19 2.65 -12.29 -0.94
CA SER A 19 3.70 -12.71 -1.86
C SER A 19 3.49 -12.14 -3.27
N GLU A 20 2.25 -12.14 -3.73
CA GLU A 20 1.87 -11.59 -5.03
C GLU A 20 2.03 -10.08 -5.07
N LEU A 21 1.56 -9.38 -4.03
CA LEU A 21 1.63 -7.92 -3.97
C LEU A 21 3.06 -7.39 -3.90
N LYS A 22 3.97 -8.13 -3.29
CA LYS A 22 5.39 -7.76 -3.24
C LYS A 22 6.03 -7.67 -4.62
N LYS A 23 5.45 -8.32 -5.61
CA LYS A 23 6.01 -8.34 -6.97
C LYS A 23 5.61 -7.12 -7.80
N LEU A 24 4.66 -6.33 -7.33
CA LEU A 24 4.23 -5.13 -8.06
C LEU A 24 5.29 -4.04 -7.95
N PRO A 25 5.72 -3.44 -9.10
CA PRO A 25 6.86 -2.52 -9.11
C PRO A 25 6.76 -1.31 -8.19
N ASP A 26 5.55 -0.74 -8.05
CA ASP A 26 5.36 0.47 -7.26
C ASP A 26 5.07 0.20 -5.79
N VAL A 27 4.94 -1.05 -5.41
CA VAL A 27 4.72 -1.43 -4.01
C VAL A 27 6.07 -1.45 -3.29
N THR A 28 6.22 -0.60 -2.28
CA THR A 28 7.46 -0.48 -1.53
C THR A 28 7.44 -1.20 -0.20
N GLU A 29 6.26 -1.54 0.28
CA GLU A 29 6.12 -2.25 1.55
C GLU A 29 4.80 -3.00 1.58
N VAL A 30 4.82 -4.23 2.07
CA VAL A 30 3.63 -5.05 2.29
C VAL A 30 3.78 -5.73 3.63
N ASN A 31 2.78 -5.59 4.49
CA ASN A 31 2.77 -6.26 5.79
C ASN A 31 1.40 -6.86 6.06
N GLY A 32 1.40 -8.07 6.60
CA GLY A 32 0.23 -8.58 7.28
C GLY A 32 0.06 -7.82 8.58
N ILE A 33 -1.16 -7.44 8.91
CA ILE A 33 -1.44 -6.65 10.11
C ILE A 33 -2.54 -7.30 10.93
N TRP A 34 -2.61 -6.92 12.19
CA TRP A 34 -3.61 -7.40 13.13
C TRP A 34 -4.58 -6.28 13.45
N GLY A 35 -5.87 -6.51 13.28
CA GLY A 35 -6.88 -5.52 13.60
C GLY A 35 -8.02 -5.54 12.59
N LYS A 36 -8.55 -4.37 12.28
CA LYS A 36 -9.70 -4.22 11.40
C LYS A 36 -9.39 -4.62 9.96
N TYR A 37 -8.14 -4.49 9.54
CA TYR A 37 -7.69 -4.86 8.20
C TYR A 37 -6.64 -5.97 8.30
N ASP A 38 -6.43 -6.67 7.19
CA ASP A 38 -5.56 -7.85 7.14
C ASP A 38 -4.18 -7.54 6.59
N ILE A 39 -4.08 -6.57 5.67
CA ILE A 39 -2.84 -6.25 4.97
C ILE A 39 -2.69 -4.75 4.83
N PHE A 40 -1.46 -4.28 5.01
CA PHE A 40 -1.04 -2.90 4.77
C PHE A 40 -0.10 -2.86 3.57
N LEU A 41 -0.34 -1.89 2.67
CA LEU A 41 0.53 -1.62 1.52
C LEU A 41 1.02 -0.18 1.56
N LYS A 42 2.27 0.00 1.17
CA LYS A 42 2.80 1.32 0.85
C LYS A 42 3.16 1.35 -0.63
N ILE A 43 2.68 2.36 -1.32
CA ILE A 43 2.90 2.54 -2.75
C ILE A 43 3.61 3.85 -2.99
N CYS A 44 4.60 3.82 -3.88
CA CYS A 44 5.27 5.01 -4.37
C CYS A 44 5.31 4.93 -5.89
N SER A 45 4.67 5.88 -6.56
CA SER A 45 4.60 5.90 -8.01
C SER A 45 5.06 7.24 -8.56
N LYS A 46 5.80 7.20 -9.67
CA LYS A 46 6.21 8.41 -10.40
C LYS A 46 5.12 8.87 -11.37
N ASP A 47 4.24 7.96 -11.77
CA ASP A 47 3.16 8.29 -12.70
C ASP A 47 1.99 8.90 -11.96
N PRO A 48 1.36 9.96 -12.51
CA PRO A 48 0.19 10.56 -11.87
C PRO A 48 -0.97 9.59 -11.66
N ASP A 49 -1.12 8.61 -12.55
CA ASP A 49 -2.19 7.61 -12.48
C ASP A 49 -1.72 6.25 -11.94
N GLY A 50 -0.48 6.16 -11.46
CA GLY A 50 0.08 4.90 -10.99
C GLY A 50 -0.65 4.30 -9.82
N ILE A 51 -1.05 5.13 -8.85
CA ILE A 51 -1.80 4.68 -7.69
C ILE A 51 -3.18 4.16 -8.12
N ASP A 52 -3.85 4.87 -9.01
CA ASP A 52 -5.17 4.45 -9.51
C ASP A 52 -5.11 3.11 -10.22
N LYS A 53 -4.04 2.87 -10.98
CA LYS A 53 -3.85 1.59 -11.67
C LYS A 53 -3.71 0.44 -10.68
N ILE A 54 -2.96 0.65 -9.61
CA ILE A 54 -2.79 -0.36 -8.57
C ILE A 54 -4.10 -0.60 -7.83
N VAL A 55 -4.79 0.48 -7.44
CA VAL A 55 -6.09 0.37 -6.77
C VAL A 55 -7.07 -0.43 -7.63
N SER A 56 -7.08 -0.18 -8.93
CA SER A 56 -7.94 -0.92 -9.86
C SER A 56 -7.61 -2.42 -9.87
N LYS A 57 -6.34 -2.78 -9.90
CA LYS A 57 -5.91 -4.18 -9.81
C LYS A 57 -6.36 -4.83 -8.52
N LEU A 58 -6.22 -4.13 -7.40
CA LEU A 58 -6.62 -4.64 -6.10
C LEU A 58 -8.13 -4.87 -6.04
N ARG A 59 -8.90 -3.94 -6.58
CA ARG A 59 -10.37 -4.04 -6.59
C ARG A 59 -10.88 -5.21 -7.43
N ASN A 60 -10.13 -5.58 -8.44
CA ASN A 60 -10.50 -6.69 -9.32
C ASN A 60 -9.92 -8.03 -8.88
N HIS A 61 -9.15 -8.06 -7.81
CA HIS A 61 -8.55 -9.29 -7.32
C HIS A 61 -9.61 -10.12 -6.59
N LYS A 62 -9.68 -11.41 -6.95
CA LYS A 62 -10.72 -12.33 -6.42
C LYS A 62 -10.65 -12.52 -4.90
N ASP A 63 -9.46 -12.40 -4.32
CA ASP A 63 -9.26 -12.65 -2.90
C ASP A 63 -9.34 -11.38 -2.03
N ILE A 64 -9.40 -10.21 -2.63
CA ILE A 64 -9.52 -8.95 -1.91
C ILE A 64 -10.99 -8.58 -1.77
N THR A 65 -11.46 -8.46 -0.54
CA THR A 65 -12.86 -8.19 -0.25
C THR A 65 -13.13 -6.70 0.00
N LYS A 66 -12.10 -5.96 0.45
CA LYS A 66 -12.26 -4.54 0.75
C LYS A 66 -10.89 -3.86 0.63
N SER A 67 -10.89 -2.63 0.13
CA SER A 67 -9.69 -1.80 0.09
C SER A 67 -10.01 -0.40 0.55
N TYR A 68 -9.03 0.21 1.22
CA TYR A 68 -9.12 1.60 1.67
C TYR A 68 -7.81 2.30 1.34
N THR A 69 -7.88 3.29 0.48
CA THR A 69 -6.70 4.01 -0.01
C THR A 69 -6.60 5.37 0.66
N MET A 70 -5.41 5.67 1.18
CA MET A 70 -5.09 6.95 1.80
C MET A 70 -3.92 7.58 1.05
N HIS A 71 -4.17 8.70 0.40
CA HIS A 71 -3.09 9.42 -0.28
C HIS A 71 -2.27 10.20 0.73
N VAL A 72 -0.94 10.13 0.58
CA VAL A 72 -0.04 10.89 1.43
C VAL A 72 -0.04 12.36 0.99
N LEU A 73 -0.21 13.27 1.94
CA LEU A 73 -0.18 14.69 1.64
C LEU A 73 1.26 15.16 1.45
N TYR A 74 1.52 15.78 0.32
CA TYR A 74 2.85 16.26 0.01
C TYR A 74 3.25 17.38 0.97
N GLY A 75 4.46 17.29 1.52
CA GLY A 75 4.99 18.30 2.41
C GLY A 75 4.49 18.24 3.85
N GLN A 76 3.71 17.21 4.19
CA GLN A 76 3.18 17.06 5.55
C GLN A 76 3.67 15.76 6.18
N GLY A 77 4.89 15.82 6.73
CA GLY A 77 5.49 14.65 7.38
C GLY A 77 6.42 13.90 6.47
N GLY A 78 6.81 12.73 6.91
CA GLY A 78 7.76 11.84 6.27
C GLY A 78 8.31 10.87 7.28
N THR A 79 9.30 10.09 6.91
CA THR A 79 9.97 9.23 7.87
C THR A 79 10.82 10.07 8.82
N ILE A 80 11.02 9.58 10.03
CA ILE A 80 11.84 10.29 11.02
C ILE A 80 13.26 10.50 10.49
N ASP A 81 13.80 9.52 9.80
CA ASP A 81 15.13 9.61 9.21
C ASP A 81 15.21 10.70 8.14
N GLU A 82 14.19 10.82 7.31
CA GLU A 82 14.10 11.88 6.30
C GLU A 82 14.03 13.26 6.94
N ILE A 83 13.25 13.39 8.02
CA ILE A 83 13.12 14.65 8.75
C ILE A 83 14.46 15.06 9.34
N GLU A 84 15.17 14.15 9.97
CA GLU A 84 16.49 14.43 10.54
C GLU A 84 17.49 14.83 9.47
N SER A 85 17.53 14.13 8.35
CA SER A 85 18.40 14.45 7.22
C SER A 85 18.07 15.82 6.66
N GLY A 86 16.80 16.19 6.59
CA GLY A 86 16.37 17.48 6.07
C GLY A 86 16.77 18.65 6.94
N ARG A 87 17.09 18.44 8.19
CA ARG A 87 17.52 19.50 9.11
C ARG A 87 18.99 19.85 9.01
N GLN A 88 19.73 19.01 8.35
CA GLN A 88 21.15 19.22 8.18
C GLN A 88 21.46 20.03 6.93
#